data_4f02cfcf4f9ed7973603a0020cb2cfe5
#
_entry.id   4f02cfcf4f9ed7973603a0020cb2cfe5
#
_cell.length_a   1.000
_cell.length_b   1.000
_cell.length_c   1.000
_cell.angle_alpha   90.00
_cell.angle_beta   90.00
_cell.angle_gamma   90.00
#
_symmetry.space_group_name_H-M   'P 1'
#
loop_
_entity.id
_entity.type
_entity.pdbx_description
1 polymer ?
#
loop_
_entity_poly.entity_id
_entity_poly.type
_entity_poly.pdbx_seq_one_letter_code
_entity_poly.pdbx_strand_id
1 'polypeptide(L)' 'MSIVNELLEDAIALQKDGLSPGRIGLALSDRWEAENLENSGKVRRTRSKTGVMELLFPSGEKIVWDGATWHYIPASH' A
#
# COMPACT_ATOMS: atom_id res chain seq x y z
N MET A 1 -3.75 12.75 10.91
CA MET A 1 -2.90 12.39 9.77
C MET A 1 -3.06 10.93 9.43
N SER A 2 -3.05 10.62 8.15
CA SER A 2 -3.20 9.26 7.69
C SER A 2 -1.87 8.54 7.70
N ILE A 3 -1.83 7.34 8.30
CA ILE A 3 -0.65 6.48 8.24
C ILE A 3 -0.34 6.04 6.80
N VAL A 4 -1.34 6.05 5.91
CA VAL A 4 -1.14 5.62 4.53
C VAL A 4 -0.07 6.47 3.82
N ASN A 5 -0.01 7.76 4.10
CA ASN A 5 1.05 8.62 3.58
C ASN A 5 2.43 8.16 4.01
N GLU A 6 2.56 7.74 5.27
CA GLU A 6 3.83 7.22 5.78
C GLU A 6 4.19 5.88 5.13
N LEU A 7 3.17 5.08 4.84
CA LEU A 7 3.40 3.79 4.18
C LEU A 7 3.97 3.97 2.76
N LEU A 8 3.64 5.08 2.10
CA LEU A 8 4.23 5.36 0.80
C LEU A 8 5.75 5.52 0.91
N GLU A 9 6.22 6.22 1.94
CA GLU A 9 7.66 6.38 2.16
C GLU A 9 8.31 5.03 2.45
N ASP A 10 7.64 4.18 3.22
CA ASP A 10 8.14 2.83 3.49
C ASP A 10 8.25 2.02 2.20
N ALA A 11 7.27 2.14 1.30
CA ALA A 11 7.30 1.42 0.04
C ALA A 11 8.52 1.80 -0.79
N ILE A 12 8.81 3.10 -0.85
CA ILE A 12 9.97 3.61 -1.59
C ILE A 12 11.27 3.10 -0.97
N ALA A 13 11.36 3.12 0.36
CA ALA A 13 12.54 2.65 1.06
C ALA A 13 12.76 1.14 0.84
N LEU A 14 11.70 0.34 0.94
CA LEU A 14 11.78 -1.10 0.72
C LEU A 14 12.15 -1.44 -0.72
N GLN A 15 11.70 -0.64 -1.67
CA GLN A 15 12.08 -0.81 -3.07
C GLN A 15 13.59 -0.60 -3.25
N LYS A 16 14.13 0.42 -2.60
CA LYS A 16 15.58 0.68 -2.64
C LYS A 16 16.36 -0.48 -2.02
N ASP A 17 15.78 -1.15 -1.04
CA ASP A 17 16.40 -2.30 -0.39
C ASP A 17 16.28 -3.58 -1.22
N GLY A 18 15.62 -3.51 -2.38
CA GLY A 18 15.55 -4.62 -3.32
C GLY A 18 14.36 -5.55 -3.14
N LEU A 19 13.39 -5.21 -2.30
CA LEU A 19 12.19 -6.03 -2.16
C LEU A 19 11.31 -5.94 -3.42
N SER A 20 10.67 -7.06 -3.75
CA SER A 20 9.72 -7.08 -4.87
C SER A 20 8.44 -6.34 -4.51
N PRO A 21 7.71 -5.81 -5.50
CA PRO A 21 6.44 -5.12 -5.22
C PRO A 21 5.44 -5.97 -4.45
N GLY A 22 5.38 -7.27 -4.70
CA GLY A 22 4.50 -8.17 -3.96
C GLY A 22 4.82 -8.22 -2.47
N ARG A 23 6.12 -8.29 -2.13
CA ARG A 23 6.56 -8.31 -0.74
C ARG A 23 6.35 -6.96 -0.08
N ILE A 24 6.58 -5.88 -0.81
CA ILE A 24 6.32 -4.53 -0.30
C ILE A 24 4.83 -4.39 0.04
N GLY A 25 3.94 -4.82 -0.86
CA GLY A 25 2.51 -4.77 -0.62
C GLY A 25 2.09 -5.52 0.63
N LEU A 26 2.67 -6.70 0.86
CA LEU A 26 2.41 -7.46 2.08
C LEU A 26 2.88 -6.73 3.32
N ALA A 27 4.10 -6.18 3.29
CA ALA A 27 4.67 -5.46 4.43
C ALA A 27 3.83 -4.24 4.80
N LEU A 28 3.39 -3.46 3.81
CA LEU A 28 2.56 -2.28 4.05
C LEU A 28 1.21 -2.68 4.62
N SER A 29 0.59 -3.74 4.10
CA SER A 29 -0.69 -4.23 4.59
C SER A 29 -0.59 -4.69 6.04
N ASP A 30 0.45 -5.45 6.35
CA ASP A 30 0.67 -5.95 7.72
C ASP A 30 0.90 -4.80 8.69
N ARG A 31 1.67 -3.80 8.31
CA ARG A 31 1.92 -2.65 9.16
C ARG A 31 0.64 -1.86 9.41
N TRP A 32 -0.15 -1.62 8.35
CA TRP A 32 -1.42 -0.89 8.52
C TRP A 32 -2.35 -1.65 9.46
N GLU A 33 -2.49 -2.96 9.26
CA GLU A 33 -3.38 -3.78 10.09
C GLU A 33 -2.90 -3.84 11.53
N ALA A 34 -1.59 -3.90 11.76
CA ALA A 34 -1.04 -3.91 13.11
C ALA A 34 -1.30 -2.60 13.87
N GLU A 35 -1.29 -1.46 13.19
CA GLU A 35 -1.51 -0.16 13.81
C GLU A 35 -2.99 0.22 13.89
N ASN A 36 -3.89 -0.51 13.20
CA ASN A 36 -5.32 -0.23 13.15
C ASN A 36 -6.14 -1.41 13.66
N LEU A 37 -5.73 -1.97 14.79
CA LEU A 37 -6.35 -3.17 15.36
C LEU A 37 -7.84 -3.01 15.67
N GLU A 38 -8.29 -1.79 15.93
CA GLU A 38 -9.68 -1.51 16.26
C GLU A 38 -10.58 -1.45 15.02
N ASN A 39 -10.00 -1.33 13.85
CA ASN A 39 -10.75 -1.30 12.60
C ASN A 39 -10.98 -2.72 12.09
N SER A 40 -12.22 -3.01 11.72
CA SER A 40 -12.59 -4.31 11.20
C SER A 40 -12.22 -4.51 9.74
N GLY A 41 -11.73 -3.48 9.06
CA GLY A 41 -11.38 -3.56 7.66
C GLY A 41 -10.01 -4.14 7.42
N LYS A 42 -9.82 -4.68 6.24
CA LYS A 42 -8.53 -5.20 5.79
C LYS A 42 -8.09 -4.50 4.52
N VAL A 43 -6.78 -4.42 4.32
CA VAL A 43 -6.23 -3.87 3.10
C VAL A 43 -6.47 -4.87 1.97
N ARG A 44 -7.03 -4.38 0.86
CA ARG A 44 -7.23 -5.20 -0.33
C ARG A 44 -6.06 -5.03 -1.27
N ARG A 45 -5.52 -6.15 -1.73
CA ARG A 45 -4.42 -6.14 -2.69
C ARG A 45 -4.93 -6.73 -3.99
N THR A 46 -4.76 -5.98 -5.08
CA THR A 46 -5.11 -6.42 -6.42
C THR A 46 -3.91 -6.29 -7.33
N ARG A 47 -3.82 -7.15 -8.33
CA ARG A 47 -2.74 -7.12 -9.31
C ARG A 47 -3.33 -7.31 -10.69
N SER A 48 -2.93 -6.44 -11.63
CA SER A 48 -3.33 -6.57 -13.02
C SER A 48 -2.39 -7.50 -13.77
N LYS A 49 -2.80 -7.88 -14.99
CA LYS A 49 -1.95 -8.70 -15.86
C LYS A 49 -0.70 -7.96 -16.32
N THR A 50 -0.74 -6.63 -16.30
CA THR A 50 0.40 -5.81 -16.71
C THR A 50 1.38 -5.52 -15.58
N GLY A 51 1.11 -6.06 -14.39
CA GLY A 51 2.02 -5.90 -13.24
C GLY A 51 1.72 -4.68 -12.37
N VAL A 52 0.64 -3.96 -12.62
CA VAL A 52 0.19 -2.89 -11.74
C VAL A 52 -0.44 -3.51 -10.50
N MET A 53 -0.06 -3.01 -9.32
CA MET A 53 -0.61 -3.49 -8.06
C MET A 53 -1.26 -2.34 -7.31
N GLU A 54 -2.44 -2.58 -6.73
CA GLU A 54 -3.12 -1.59 -5.91
C GLU A 54 -3.34 -2.13 -4.51
N LEU A 55 -3.08 -1.26 -3.54
CA LEU A 55 -3.42 -1.51 -2.14
C LEU A 55 -4.56 -0.56 -1.80
N LEU A 56 -5.75 -1.09 -1.59
CA LEU A 56 -6.90 -0.28 -1.19
C LEU A 56 -7.10 -0.41 0.31
N PHE A 57 -6.98 0.70 1.01
CA PHE A 57 -7.14 0.75 2.46
C PHE A 57 -8.60 1.04 2.82
N PRO A 58 -9.06 0.59 4.01
CA PRO A 58 -10.45 0.83 4.41
C PRO A 58 -10.87 2.30 4.45
N SER A 59 -9.91 3.22 4.57
CA SER A 59 -10.17 4.66 4.49
C SER A 59 -10.57 5.14 3.10
N GLY A 60 -10.41 4.30 2.07
CA GLY A 60 -10.59 4.67 0.68
C GLY A 60 -9.32 5.15 -0.01
N GLU A 61 -8.26 5.36 0.76
CA GLU A 61 -6.95 5.73 0.20
C GLU A 61 -6.31 4.52 -0.48
N LYS A 62 -5.44 4.79 -1.45
CA LYS A 62 -4.74 3.74 -2.18
C LYS A 62 -3.25 4.01 -2.24
N ILE A 63 -2.47 2.95 -2.30
CA ILE A 63 -1.07 3.00 -2.72
C ILE A 63 -0.95 2.09 -3.93
N VAL A 64 -0.37 2.61 -5.00
CA VAL A 64 -0.35 1.94 -6.30
C VAL A 64 1.08 1.78 -6.80
N TRP A 65 1.42 0.57 -7.23
CA TRP A 65 2.63 0.28 -7.98
C TRP A 65 2.28 0.26 -9.46
N ASP A 66 2.81 1.22 -10.22
CA ASP A 66 2.49 1.37 -11.64
C ASP A 66 3.39 0.56 -12.57
N GLY A 67 4.27 -0.24 -12.02
CA GLY A 67 5.27 -0.99 -12.76
C GLY A 67 6.66 -0.38 -12.67
N ALA A 68 6.77 0.84 -12.18
CA ALA A 68 8.04 1.57 -12.06
C ALA A 68 8.20 2.27 -10.71
N THR A 69 7.14 2.91 -10.21
CA THR A 69 7.18 3.66 -8.95
C THR A 69 5.90 3.47 -8.15
N TRP A 70 5.98 3.84 -6.87
CA TRP A 70 4.85 3.80 -5.96
C TRP A 70 4.19 5.17 -5.89
N HIS A 71 2.85 5.18 -5.88
CA HIS A 71 2.05 6.41 -5.83
C HIS A 71 1.01 6.33 -4.72
N TYR A 72 0.73 7.48 -4.10
CA TYR A 72 -0.35 7.62 -3.14
C TYR A 72 -1.54 8.26 -3.83
N ILE A 73 -2.73 7.68 -3.65
CA ILE A 73 -3.97 8.22 -4.19
C ILE A 73 -4.90 8.48 -3.02
N PRO A 74 -5.29 9.74 -2.79
CA PRO A 74 -6.19 10.06 -1.69
C PRO A 74 -7.58 9.47 -1.90
N ALA A 75 -8.33 9.33 -0.82
CA ALA A 75 -9.70 8.87 -0.89
C ALA A 75 -10.53 9.90 -1.66
N SER A 76 -11.39 9.40 -2.58
CA SER A 76 -12.31 10.25 -3.30
C SER A 76 -13.65 10.30 -2.55
N HIS A 77 -14.22 11.47 -2.48
CA HIS A 77 -15.52 11.69 -1.84
C HIS A 77 -16.55 12.11 -2.87
#